data_6316756f6b89b420451dc2802be8a027
#
_entry.id   6316756f6b89b420451dc2802be8a027
#
_cell.length_a   1.000
_cell.length_b   1.000
_cell.length_c   1.000
_cell.angle_alpha   90.00
_cell.angle_beta   90.00
_cell.angle_gamma   90.00
#
_symmetry.space_group_name_H-M   'P 1'
#
loop_
_entity.id
_entity.type
_entity.pdbx_description
1 polymer ?
#
loop_
_entity_poly.entity_id
_entity_poly.type
_entity_poly.pdbx_seq_one_letter_code
_entity_poly.pdbx_strand_id
1 'polypeptide(L)'
;MKDNFEKALELVLHHEGGYVDHPKDPGGATNYGVTKKVYERYLGRECTKDEVKEMPMEAVREIYKRKYWDKIRGDDLPAGLDWCVFDFAVNAGVSRASKLLQGFLATTVDGIIGSGTLK
;
A
#
# COMPACT_ATOMS: atom_id res chain seq x y z
N MET A 1 -11.32 -9.55 -2.12
CA MET A 1 -11.19 -10.91 -2.70
C MET A 1 -9.72 -11.29 -2.78
N LYS A 2 -9.40 -12.47 -2.30
CA LYS A 2 -8.01 -12.91 -2.13
C LYS A 2 -7.20 -12.87 -3.44
N ASP A 3 -7.82 -13.30 -4.53
CA ASP A 3 -7.15 -13.35 -5.83
C ASP A 3 -7.04 -12.00 -6.52
N ASN A 4 -7.72 -10.99 -5.99
CA ASN A 4 -7.75 -9.66 -6.60
C ASN A 4 -6.55 -8.79 -6.21
N PHE A 5 -5.80 -9.16 -5.17
CA PHE A 5 -4.64 -8.39 -4.76
C PHE A 5 -3.63 -8.23 -5.89
N GLU A 6 -3.30 -9.31 -6.58
CA GLU A 6 -2.32 -9.26 -7.67
C GLU A 6 -2.74 -8.30 -8.78
N LYS A 7 -4.01 -8.33 -9.16
CA LYS A 7 -4.54 -7.43 -10.18
C LYS A 7 -4.57 -5.99 -9.72
N ALA A 8 -4.97 -5.76 -8.46
CA ALA A 8 -5.00 -4.42 -7.88
C ALA A 8 -3.60 -3.84 -7.78
N LEU A 9 -2.63 -4.65 -7.36
CA LEU A 9 -1.23 -4.25 -7.26
C LEU A 9 -0.67 -3.87 -8.62
N GLU A 10 -0.93 -4.66 -9.65
CA GLU A 10 -0.48 -4.38 -11.01
C GLU A 10 -0.96 -3.00 -11.49
N LEU A 11 -2.23 -2.68 -11.25
CA LEU A 11 -2.80 -1.39 -11.63
C LEU A 11 -2.16 -0.24 -10.85
N VAL A 12 -1.96 -0.41 -9.55
CA VAL A 12 -1.33 0.61 -8.70
C VAL A 12 0.11 0.85 -9.11
N LEU A 13 0.88 -0.21 -9.35
CA LEU A 13 2.29 -0.09 -9.74
C LEU A 13 2.44 0.57 -11.11
N HIS A 14 1.49 0.39 -12.01
CA HIS A 14 1.50 1.06 -13.30
C HIS A 14 1.47 2.59 -13.14
N HIS A 15 0.77 3.09 -12.14
CA HIS A 15 0.70 4.53 -11.84
C HIS A 15 1.88 5.04 -11.02
N GLU A 16 2.45 4.21 -10.13
CA GLU A 16 3.54 4.63 -9.25
C GLU A 16 4.88 4.77 -9.96
N GLY A 17 5.08 4.09 -11.08
CA GLY A 17 6.29 4.19 -11.86
C GLY A 17 7.49 3.44 -11.29
N GLY A 18 8.68 3.73 -11.79
CA GLY A 18 9.92 3.04 -11.44
C GLY A 18 10.77 3.78 -10.41
N TYR A 19 12.08 3.62 -10.54
CA TYR A 19 13.05 4.21 -9.63
C TYR A 19 13.16 5.72 -9.82
N VAL A 20 13.10 6.45 -8.70
CA VAL A 20 13.32 7.90 -8.67
C VAL A 20 14.22 8.21 -7.47
N ASP A 21 15.23 9.05 -7.69
CA ASP A 21 16.08 9.57 -6.62
C ASP A 21 15.87 11.08 -6.51
N HIS A 22 15.43 11.53 -5.32
CA HIS A 22 15.24 12.94 -5.03
C HIS A 22 16.44 13.46 -4.21
N PRO A 23 17.50 13.99 -4.84
CA PRO A 23 18.75 14.32 -4.13
C PRO A 23 18.61 15.31 -2.98
N LYS A 24 17.60 16.16 -3.02
CA LYS A 24 17.35 17.16 -1.98
C LYS A 24 16.54 16.63 -0.79
N ASP A 25 16.00 15.42 -0.90
CA ASP A 25 15.21 14.79 0.14
C ASP A 25 16.09 13.73 0.82
N PRO A 26 16.28 13.78 2.15
CA PRO A 26 17.12 12.80 2.85
C PRO A 26 16.66 11.36 2.68
N GLY A 27 15.36 11.13 2.42
CA GLY A 27 14.83 9.81 2.16
C GLY A 27 14.55 9.55 0.69
N GLY A 28 15.22 10.26 -0.23
CA GLY A 28 14.77 10.53 -1.59
C GLY A 28 14.70 9.39 -2.58
N ALA A 29 15.37 8.25 -2.36
CA ALA A 29 15.30 7.14 -3.29
C ALA A 29 13.99 6.37 -3.11
N THR A 30 13.27 6.15 -4.21
CA THR A 30 12.05 5.36 -4.24
C THR A 30 12.07 4.45 -5.46
N ASN A 31 11.38 3.31 -5.36
CA ASN A 31 11.17 2.42 -6.49
C ASN A 31 9.76 1.85 -6.37
N TYR A 32 8.96 1.96 -7.43
CA TYR A 32 7.55 1.58 -7.42
C TYR A 32 6.78 2.21 -6.24
N GLY A 33 7.12 3.46 -5.90
CA GLY A 33 6.50 4.13 -4.76
C GLY A 33 6.96 3.70 -3.39
N VAL A 34 7.89 2.74 -3.29
CA VAL A 34 8.45 2.27 -2.02
C VAL A 34 9.70 3.10 -1.70
N THR A 35 9.69 3.79 -0.56
CA THR A 35 10.85 4.59 -0.14
C THR A 35 11.96 3.71 0.41
N LYS A 36 13.17 4.25 0.41
CA LYS A 36 14.33 3.58 1.02
C LYS A 36 14.04 3.19 2.47
N LYS A 37 13.43 4.10 3.23
CA LYS A 37 13.10 3.87 4.64
C LYS A 37 12.13 2.71 4.82
N VAL A 38 11.10 2.60 3.98
CA VAL A 38 10.14 1.50 4.03
C VAL A 38 10.81 0.20 3.66
N TYR A 39 11.67 0.21 2.65
CA TYR A 39 12.42 -0.97 2.25
C TYR A 39 13.35 -1.45 3.36
N GLU A 40 14.01 -0.52 4.05
CA GLU A 40 14.86 -0.84 5.21
C GLU A 40 14.07 -1.53 6.32
N ARG A 41 12.84 -1.07 6.58
CA ARG A 41 11.96 -1.74 7.55
C ARG A 41 11.62 -3.17 7.13
N TYR A 42 11.37 -3.37 5.85
CA TYR A 42 11.09 -4.69 5.30
C TYR A 42 12.30 -5.61 5.45
N LEU A 43 13.50 -5.11 5.16
CA LEU A 43 14.73 -5.88 5.25
C LEU A 43 15.18 -6.12 6.71
N GLY A 44 14.80 -5.25 7.64
CA GLY A 44 15.28 -5.26 9.01
C GLY A 44 16.70 -4.73 9.16
N ARG A 45 17.20 -3.98 8.18
CA ARG A 45 18.54 -3.38 8.17
C ARG A 45 18.57 -2.16 7.26
N GLU A 46 19.62 -1.36 7.37
CA GLU A 46 19.86 -0.25 6.44
C GLU A 46 20.18 -0.81 5.03
N CYS A 47 19.85 -0.05 4.02
CA CYS A 47 20.15 -0.40 2.64
C CYS A 47 20.71 0.81 1.88
N THR A 48 21.27 0.55 0.71
CA THR A 48 21.79 1.58 -0.19
C THR A 48 20.74 1.99 -1.20
N LYS A 49 20.96 3.12 -1.88
CA LYS A 49 20.10 3.55 -2.99
C LYS A 49 20.12 2.53 -4.13
N ASP A 50 21.25 1.89 -4.37
CA ASP A 50 21.35 0.85 -5.39
C ASP A 50 20.46 -0.35 -5.03
N GLU A 51 20.40 -0.72 -3.77
CA GLU A 51 19.49 -1.78 -3.32
C GLU A 51 18.03 -1.41 -3.56
N VAL A 52 17.66 -0.16 -3.36
CA VAL A 52 16.31 0.33 -3.67
C VAL A 52 16.04 0.21 -5.18
N LYS A 53 17.00 0.60 -6.00
CA LYS A 53 16.90 0.52 -7.46
C LYS A 53 16.71 -0.92 -7.94
N GLU A 54 17.39 -1.85 -7.31
CA GLU A 54 17.35 -3.28 -7.65
C GLU A 54 16.32 -4.07 -6.86
N MET A 55 15.43 -3.39 -6.16
CA MET A 55 14.38 -4.02 -5.34
C MET A 55 13.60 -5.04 -6.17
N PRO A 56 13.57 -6.32 -5.75
CA PRO A 56 12.83 -7.34 -6.50
C PRO A 56 11.32 -7.11 -6.38
N MET A 57 10.59 -7.50 -7.42
CA MET A 57 9.13 -7.35 -7.44
C MET A 57 8.48 -8.12 -6.29
N GLU A 58 9.04 -9.23 -5.87
CA GLU A 58 8.57 -10.00 -4.72
C GLU A 58 8.56 -9.15 -3.44
N ALA A 59 9.60 -8.34 -3.21
CA ALA A 59 9.67 -7.43 -2.08
C ALA A 59 8.61 -6.33 -2.18
N VAL A 60 8.44 -5.75 -3.37
CA VAL A 60 7.42 -4.73 -3.64
C VAL A 60 6.02 -5.29 -3.32
N ARG A 61 5.73 -6.47 -3.81
CA ARG A 61 4.45 -7.16 -3.59
C ARG A 61 4.18 -7.34 -2.10
N GLU A 62 5.16 -7.84 -1.37
CA GLU A 62 5.04 -8.12 0.06
C GLU A 62 4.83 -6.84 0.87
N ILE A 63 5.56 -5.79 0.52
CA ILE A 63 5.44 -4.48 1.18
C ILE A 63 4.05 -3.90 0.98
N TYR A 64 3.54 -3.89 -0.26
CA TYR A 64 2.21 -3.36 -0.54
C TYR A 64 1.13 -4.18 0.15
N LYS A 65 1.28 -5.50 0.19
CA LYS A 65 0.33 -6.36 0.87
C LYS A 65 0.26 -6.04 2.36
N ARG A 66 1.41 -6.03 3.04
CA ARG A 66 1.47 -5.77 4.48
C ARG A 66 1.11 -4.36 4.88
N LYS A 67 1.55 -3.37 4.08
CA LYS A 67 1.39 -1.96 4.43
C LYS A 67 0.00 -1.43 4.09
N TYR A 68 -0.61 -1.91 3.04
CA TYR A 68 -1.89 -1.39 2.54
C TYR A 68 -3.00 -2.42 2.50
N TRP A 69 -2.82 -3.49 1.74
CA TRP A 69 -3.89 -4.45 1.50
C TRP A 69 -4.39 -5.13 2.77
N ASP A 70 -3.49 -5.64 3.59
CA ASP A 70 -3.86 -6.31 4.85
C ASP A 70 -4.46 -5.32 5.85
N LYS A 71 -3.99 -4.08 5.85
CA LYS A 71 -4.48 -3.04 6.74
C LYS A 71 -5.92 -2.63 6.44
N ILE A 72 -6.33 -2.67 5.18
CA ILE A 72 -7.71 -2.41 4.78
C ILE A 72 -8.54 -3.68 4.72
N ARG A 73 -7.95 -4.83 5.05
CA ARG A 73 -8.59 -6.15 4.97
C ARG A 73 -9.14 -6.42 3.57
N GLY A 74 -8.29 -6.19 2.56
CA GLY A 74 -8.68 -6.29 1.16
C GLY A 74 -9.26 -7.64 0.76
N ASP A 75 -8.75 -8.74 1.35
CA ASP A 75 -9.25 -10.09 1.06
C ASP A 75 -10.72 -10.26 1.46
N ASP A 76 -11.21 -9.46 2.41
CA ASP A 76 -12.57 -9.54 2.93
C ASP A 76 -13.54 -8.57 2.25
N LEU A 77 -13.04 -7.69 1.39
CA LEU A 77 -13.87 -6.71 0.69
C LEU A 77 -14.46 -7.31 -0.59
N PRO A 78 -15.67 -6.86 -0.99
CA PRO A 78 -16.24 -7.26 -2.28
C PRO A 78 -15.36 -6.86 -3.46
N ALA A 79 -15.43 -7.66 -4.54
CA ALA A 79 -14.70 -7.35 -5.76
C ALA A 79 -15.10 -5.98 -6.31
N GLY A 80 -14.11 -5.20 -6.71
CA GLY A 80 -14.30 -3.80 -7.13
C GLY A 80 -14.10 -2.83 -6.00
N LEU A 81 -14.73 -3.04 -4.85
CA LEU A 81 -14.52 -2.21 -3.66
C LEU A 81 -13.10 -2.41 -3.11
N ASP A 82 -12.60 -3.64 -3.11
CA ASP A 82 -11.24 -3.97 -2.68
C ASP A 82 -10.21 -3.14 -3.45
N TRP A 83 -10.32 -3.08 -4.76
CA TRP A 83 -9.41 -2.29 -5.60
C TRP A 83 -9.51 -0.80 -5.31
N CYS A 84 -10.74 -0.27 -5.21
CA CYS A 84 -10.96 1.17 -4.98
C CYS A 84 -10.37 1.61 -3.63
N VAL A 85 -10.60 0.83 -2.58
CA VAL A 85 -10.09 1.15 -1.24
C VAL A 85 -8.57 1.02 -1.21
N PHE A 86 -8.03 0.00 -1.86
CA PHE A 86 -6.58 -0.21 -1.95
C PHE A 86 -5.89 0.96 -2.66
N ASP A 87 -6.39 1.35 -3.83
CA ASP A 87 -5.84 2.47 -4.59
C ASP A 87 -5.87 3.77 -3.76
N PHE A 88 -6.99 4.04 -3.12
CA PHE A 88 -7.12 5.21 -2.25
C PHE A 88 -6.17 5.14 -1.06
N ALA A 89 -5.97 3.95 -0.46
CA ALA A 89 -5.05 3.76 0.65
C ALA A 89 -3.60 4.04 0.25
N VAL A 90 -3.20 3.62 -0.93
CA VAL A 90 -1.85 3.88 -1.45
C VAL A 90 -1.63 5.38 -1.67
N ASN A 91 -2.62 6.07 -2.22
CA ASN A 91 -2.51 7.49 -2.56
C ASN A 91 -2.71 8.43 -1.37
N ALA A 92 -3.63 8.13 -0.47
CA ALA A 92 -4.04 9.01 0.61
C ALA A 92 -3.72 8.50 2.01
N GLY A 93 -3.32 7.23 2.14
CA GLY A 93 -3.02 6.58 3.40
C GLY A 93 -4.16 5.68 3.89
N VAL A 94 -3.77 4.65 4.62
CA VAL A 94 -4.70 3.62 5.13
C VAL A 94 -5.75 4.23 6.05
N SER A 95 -5.35 5.13 6.95
CA SER A 95 -6.28 5.76 7.90
C SER A 95 -7.39 6.53 7.19
N ARG A 96 -7.05 7.32 6.17
CA ARG A 96 -8.04 8.08 5.39
C ARG A 96 -8.97 7.15 4.61
N ALA A 97 -8.41 6.11 3.99
CA ALA A 97 -9.20 5.14 3.23
C ALA A 97 -10.17 4.40 4.14
N SER A 98 -9.71 3.98 5.31
CA SER A 98 -10.54 3.28 6.29
C SER A 98 -11.66 4.17 6.82
N LYS A 99 -11.37 5.43 7.12
CA LYS A 99 -12.36 6.39 7.59
C LYS A 99 -13.42 6.68 6.54
N LEU A 100 -13.00 6.82 5.28
CA LEU A 100 -13.93 7.04 4.18
C LEU A 100 -14.90 5.86 4.05
N LEU A 101 -14.36 4.63 4.06
CA LEU A 101 -15.17 3.42 3.96
C LEU A 101 -16.13 3.29 5.15
N GLN A 102 -15.63 3.50 6.36
CA GLN A 102 -16.43 3.42 7.58
C GLN A 102 -17.55 4.48 7.60
N GLY A 103 -17.24 5.71 7.21
CA GLY A 103 -18.21 6.77 7.11
C GLY A 103 -19.30 6.46 6.08
N PHE A 104 -18.90 5.89 4.97
CA PHE A 104 -19.83 5.47 3.91
C PHE A 104 -20.77 4.38 4.37
N LEU A 105 -20.26 3.45 5.20
CA LEU A 105 -21.04 2.33 5.74
C LEU A 105 -21.78 2.69 7.03
N ALA A 106 -21.73 3.96 7.45
CA ALA A 106 -22.37 4.47 8.67
C ALA A 106 -21.89 3.76 9.95
N THR A 107 -20.63 3.34 9.99
CA THR A 107 -20.00 2.76 11.18
C THR A 107 -19.14 3.80 11.89
N THR A 108 -18.56 3.46 13.04
CA THR A 108 -17.66 4.34 13.78
C THR A 108 -16.43 4.69 12.93
N VAL A 109 -16.16 5.98 12.78
CA VAL A 109 -15.08 6.47 11.93
C VAL A 109 -13.81 6.64 12.77
N ASP A 110 -12.93 5.64 12.74
CA ASP A 110 -11.71 5.61 13.55
C ASP A 110 -10.43 5.32 12.74
N GLY A 111 -10.57 5.02 11.46
CA GLY A 111 -9.42 4.70 10.59
C GLY A 111 -8.97 3.25 10.66
N ILE A 112 -9.71 2.41 11.40
CA ILE A 112 -9.42 0.98 11.55
C ILE A 112 -10.58 0.17 10.99
N ILE A 113 -10.31 -0.69 10.01
CA ILE A 113 -11.33 -1.57 9.45
C ILE A 113 -11.46 -2.80 10.35
N GLY A 114 -12.65 -2.95 10.94
CA GLY A 114 -12.99 -4.08 11.79
C GLY A 114 -14.19 -4.84 11.26
N SER A 115 -14.66 -5.81 12.04
CA SER A 115 -15.79 -6.64 11.63
C SER A 115 -17.08 -5.84 11.39
N GLY A 116 -17.29 -4.74 12.11
CA GLY A 116 -18.43 -3.85 11.89
C GLY A 116 -18.41 -3.16 10.54
N THR A 117 -17.22 -2.81 10.04
CA THR A 117 -17.05 -2.17 8.74
C THR A 117 -17.38 -3.13 7.59
N LEU A 118 -17.12 -4.41 7.78
CA LEU A 118 -17.26 -5.43 6.73
C LEU A 118 -18.68 -5.99 6.62
N LYS A 119 -19.56 -5.61 7.52
CA LYS A 119 -20.96 -5.96 7.43
C LYS A 119 -21.68 -4.99 6.50
#